data_ed5c6f554be1b9bd94308deb45bb35ec
#
_entry.id   ed5c6f554be1b9bd94308deb45bb35ec
#
_cell.length_a   1.000
_cell.length_b   1.000
_cell.length_c   1.000
_cell.angle_alpha   90.00
_cell.angle_beta   90.00
_cell.angle_gamma   90.00
#
_symmetry.space_group_name_H-M   'P 1'
#
loop_
_entity.id
_entity.type
_entity.pdbx_description
1 polymer ?
#
loop_
_entity_poly.entity_id
_entity_poly.type
_entity_poly.pdbx_seq_one_letter_code
_entity_poly.pdbx_strand_id
1 'polypeptide(L)'
;MTHALLHLKGRVSPDLEAQWMQQLEAVGQAHHWSELQVHQLQLVVEEWMENLLAHALAPNAGLQAILQLQDVDDELELTLSDSGQAFNPLTRPPPSLDLDLDQLQPGGWGLHFIRSLACGTHYERREDHNHLTLRFKK
;
A
#
# COMPACT_ATOMS: atom_id res chain seq x y z
N MET A 1 23.08 -0.14 3.46
CA MET A 1 22.84 1.15 4.13
C MET A 1 21.41 1.59 3.85
N THR A 2 20.70 2.09 4.84
CA THR A 2 19.30 2.45 4.73
C THR A 2 19.13 3.97 4.59
N HIS A 3 18.38 4.40 3.59
CA HIS A 3 18.09 5.81 3.37
C HIS A 3 16.58 6.03 3.32
N ALA A 4 16.08 6.95 4.14
CA ALA A 4 14.68 7.35 4.10
C ALA A 4 14.42 8.17 2.84
N LEU A 5 13.38 7.80 2.09
CA LEU A 5 12.99 8.50 0.86
C LEU A 5 11.70 9.29 1.03
N LEU A 6 10.71 8.72 1.69
CA LEU A 6 9.42 9.37 1.97
C LEU A 6 8.93 9.01 3.36
N HIS A 7 8.28 9.97 4.00
CA HIS A 7 7.51 9.74 5.23
C HIS A 7 6.28 10.63 5.15
N LEU A 8 5.14 10.02 4.80
CA LEU A 8 3.89 10.72 4.59
C LEU A 8 2.87 10.23 5.61
N LYS A 9 2.03 11.14 6.10
CA LYS A 9 0.94 10.77 7.00
C LYS A 9 -0.24 11.70 6.82
N GLY A 10 -1.42 11.20 7.14
CA GLY A 10 -2.61 12.00 7.07
C GLY A 10 -3.86 11.20 7.33
N ARG A 11 -4.99 11.87 7.30
CA ARG A 11 -6.30 11.26 7.43
C ARG A 11 -6.69 10.64 6.09
N VAL A 12 -7.14 9.38 6.12
CA VAL A 12 -7.52 8.65 4.92
C VAL A 12 -8.65 9.36 4.20
N SER A 13 -8.43 9.67 2.93
CA SER A 13 -9.39 10.34 2.05
C SER A 13 -8.94 10.18 0.60
N PRO A 14 -9.85 10.39 -0.38
CA PRO A 14 -9.44 10.40 -1.78
C PRO A 14 -8.40 11.48 -2.08
N ASP A 15 -8.48 12.63 -1.41
CA ASP A 15 -7.48 13.70 -1.60
C ASP A 15 -6.10 13.27 -1.12
N LEU A 16 -6.03 12.59 0.02
CA LEU A 16 -4.75 12.07 0.53
C LEU A 16 -4.14 11.08 -0.45
N GLU A 17 -4.96 10.19 -0.99
CA GLU A 17 -4.52 9.22 -1.98
C GLU A 17 -3.89 9.92 -3.19
N ALA A 18 -4.55 10.94 -3.73
CA ALA A 18 -4.05 11.70 -4.86
C ALA A 18 -2.71 12.38 -4.54
N GLN A 19 -2.58 12.95 -3.34
CA GLN A 19 -1.34 13.58 -2.89
C GLN A 19 -0.20 12.56 -2.81
N TRP A 20 -0.49 11.39 -2.28
CA TRP A 20 0.52 10.33 -2.15
C TRP A 20 0.98 9.82 -3.51
N MET A 21 0.07 9.72 -4.49
CA MET A 21 0.45 9.34 -5.85
C MET A 21 1.43 10.34 -6.45
N GLN A 22 1.20 11.64 -6.24
CA GLN A 22 2.09 12.69 -6.71
C GLN A 22 3.46 12.62 -6.04
N GLN A 23 3.49 12.33 -4.74
CA GLN A 23 4.75 12.21 -4.01
C GLN A 23 5.58 11.03 -4.49
N LEU A 24 4.94 9.90 -4.80
CA LEU A 24 5.62 8.74 -5.35
C LEU A 24 6.20 9.05 -6.74
N GLU A 25 5.44 9.75 -7.57
CA GLU A 25 5.92 10.19 -8.88
C GLU A 25 7.16 11.08 -8.74
N ALA A 26 7.10 12.05 -7.84
CA ALA A 26 8.20 12.99 -7.64
C ALA A 26 9.47 12.31 -7.14
N VAL A 27 9.36 11.38 -6.20
CA VAL A 27 10.54 10.66 -5.68
C VAL A 27 11.12 9.74 -6.75
N GLY A 28 10.26 9.12 -7.57
CA GLY A 28 10.71 8.30 -8.68
C GLY A 28 11.50 9.09 -9.71
N GLN A 29 11.04 10.29 -10.04
CA GLN A 29 11.76 11.18 -10.95
C GLN A 29 13.09 11.63 -10.35
N ALA A 30 13.11 11.99 -9.08
CA ALA A 30 14.34 12.44 -8.40
C ALA A 30 15.40 11.34 -8.36
N HIS A 31 15.01 10.08 -8.27
CA HIS A 31 15.91 8.95 -8.18
C HIS A 31 16.09 8.20 -9.50
N HIS A 32 15.53 8.72 -10.58
CA HIS A 32 15.63 8.13 -11.93
C HIS A 32 15.13 6.69 -12.00
N TRP A 33 14.04 6.38 -11.26
CA TRP A 33 13.42 5.06 -11.34
C TRP A 33 12.69 4.92 -12.68
N SER A 34 12.55 3.66 -13.14
CA SER A 34 11.76 3.39 -14.33
C SER A 34 10.29 3.73 -14.10
N GLU A 35 9.58 4.04 -15.17
CA GLU A 35 8.14 4.28 -15.08
C GLU A 35 7.40 3.04 -14.54
N LEU A 36 7.86 1.86 -14.89
CA LEU A 36 7.29 0.62 -14.39
C LEU A 36 7.43 0.52 -12.87
N GLN A 37 8.61 0.85 -12.34
CA GLN A 37 8.84 0.79 -10.90
C GLN A 37 7.96 1.78 -10.13
N VAL A 38 7.85 2.99 -10.62
CA VAL A 38 6.95 4.00 -10.03
C VAL A 38 5.52 3.51 -10.07
N HIS A 39 5.08 3.00 -11.21
CA HIS A 39 3.73 2.51 -11.40
C HIS A 39 3.39 1.35 -10.46
N GLN A 40 4.34 0.44 -10.25
CA GLN A 40 4.13 -0.68 -9.33
C GLN A 40 3.93 -0.20 -7.89
N LEU A 41 4.74 0.77 -7.44
CA LEU A 41 4.56 1.34 -6.10
C LEU A 41 3.22 2.08 -5.98
N GLN A 42 2.86 2.84 -7.01
CA GLN A 42 1.58 3.55 -7.02
C GLN A 42 0.40 2.59 -6.97
N LEU A 43 0.47 1.49 -7.73
CA LEU A 43 -0.59 0.48 -7.74
C LEU A 43 -0.79 -0.14 -6.36
N VAL A 44 0.31 -0.49 -5.70
CA VAL A 44 0.28 -1.07 -4.35
C VAL A 44 -0.37 -0.12 -3.35
N VAL A 45 0.08 1.13 -3.36
CA VAL A 45 -0.44 2.14 -2.43
C VAL A 45 -1.90 2.45 -2.71
N GLU A 46 -2.28 2.57 -3.98
CA GLU A 46 -3.65 2.81 -4.40
C GLU A 46 -4.58 1.70 -3.90
N GLU A 47 -4.22 0.44 -4.13
CA GLU A 47 -5.04 -0.69 -3.70
C GLU A 47 -5.17 -0.75 -2.18
N TRP A 48 -4.09 -0.51 -1.47
CA TRP A 48 -4.10 -0.48 -0.01
C TRP A 48 -5.02 0.64 0.50
N MET A 49 -4.88 1.84 -0.06
CA MET A 49 -5.68 3.00 0.34
C MET A 49 -7.17 2.79 0.03
N GLU A 50 -7.48 2.26 -1.15
CA GLU A 50 -8.86 1.99 -1.54
C GLU A 50 -9.51 0.93 -0.64
N ASN A 51 -8.73 -0.06 -0.19
CA ASN A 51 -9.23 -1.02 0.78
C ASN A 51 -9.56 -0.34 2.11
N LEU A 52 -8.73 0.58 2.57
CA LEU A 52 -9.03 1.35 3.78
C LEU A 52 -10.31 2.17 3.60
N LEU A 53 -10.46 2.83 2.46
CA LEU A 53 -11.66 3.64 2.18
C LEU A 53 -12.93 2.78 2.11
N ALA A 54 -12.82 1.58 1.51
CA ALA A 54 -13.95 0.68 1.35
C ALA A 54 -14.35 -0.01 2.66
N HIS A 55 -13.38 -0.32 3.51
CA HIS A 55 -13.58 -1.08 4.75
C HIS A 55 -13.45 -0.24 6.01
N ALA A 56 -13.41 1.08 5.88
CA ALA A 56 -13.47 1.99 7.02
C ALA A 56 -14.88 1.91 7.60
N LEU A 57 -15.06 1.03 8.57
CA LEU A 57 -16.37 0.69 9.12
C LEU A 57 -16.98 1.81 9.94
N ALA A 58 -16.22 2.81 10.30
CA ALA A 58 -16.72 3.96 11.03
C ALA A 58 -16.39 5.21 10.23
N PRO A 59 -17.35 5.78 9.50
CA PRO A 59 -17.12 6.98 8.69
C PRO A 59 -16.55 8.15 9.48
N ASN A 60 -16.72 8.13 10.81
CA ASN A 60 -16.27 9.21 11.68
C ASN A 60 -15.00 8.88 12.45
N ALA A 61 -14.37 7.76 12.18
CA ALA A 61 -13.25 7.30 13.00
C ALA A 61 -11.96 8.08 12.80
N GLY A 62 -11.88 8.97 11.81
CA GLY A 62 -10.66 9.71 11.56
C GLY A 62 -9.47 8.80 11.30
N LEU A 63 -9.67 7.79 10.46
CA LEU A 63 -8.65 6.79 10.16
C LEU A 63 -7.37 7.46 9.67
N GLN A 64 -6.28 7.21 10.39
CA GLN A 64 -4.97 7.77 10.05
C GLN A 64 -4.15 6.75 9.28
N ALA A 65 -3.38 7.23 8.31
CA ALA A 65 -2.50 6.41 7.50
C ALA A 65 -1.10 7.01 7.45
N ILE A 66 -0.11 6.14 7.41
CA ILE A 66 1.30 6.52 7.34
C ILE A 66 1.95 5.69 6.23
N LEU A 67 2.73 6.37 5.40
CA LEU A 67 3.55 5.72 4.38
C LEU A 67 5.01 6.05 4.65
N GLN A 68 5.84 5.02 4.72
CA GLN A 68 7.29 5.18 4.82
C GLN A 68 7.93 4.40 3.69
N LEU A 69 8.83 5.05 2.96
CA LEU A 69 9.56 4.42 1.87
C LEU A 69 11.04 4.59 2.14
N GLN A 70 11.76 3.49 2.14
CA GLN A 70 13.19 3.47 2.42
C GLN A 70 13.94 2.73 1.31
N ASP A 71 15.16 3.18 1.08
CA ASP A 71 16.11 2.51 0.21
C ASP A 71 17.00 1.64 1.11
N VAL A 72 16.89 0.32 0.96
CA VAL A 72 17.62 -0.64 1.78
C VAL A 72 18.46 -1.52 0.86
N ASP A 73 19.73 -1.13 0.65
CA ASP A 73 20.66 -1.82 -0.24
C ASP A 73 20.10 -1.96 -1.66
N ASP A 74 19.79 -3.17 -2.11
CA ASP A 74 19.28 -3.42 -3.46
C ASP A 74 17.76 -3.41 -3.53
N GLU A 75 17.08 -3.04 -2.43
CA GLU A 75 15.63 -3.13 -2.34
C GLU A 75 15.02 -1.79 -1.92
N LEU A 76 13.76 -1.62 -2.29
CA LEU A 76 12.91 -0.58 -1.74
C LEU A 76 12.01 -1.21 -0.69
N GLU A 77 11.95 -0.61 0.49
CA GLU A 77 11.08 -1.08 1.56
C GLU A 77 9.96 -0.07 1.79
N LEU A 78 8.74 -0.53 1.58
CA LEU A 78 7.54 0.28 1.76
C LEU A 78 6.79 -0.22 2.99
N THR A 79 6.55 0.68 3.95
CA THR A 79 5.74 0.36 5.12
C THR A 79 4.48 1.21 5.11
N LEU A 80 3.33 0.55 5.15
CA LEU A 80 2.02 1.18 5.16
C LEU A 80 1.36 0.86 6.51
N SER A 81 0.99 1.90 7.24
CA SER A 81 0.42 1.76 8.57
C SER A 81 -0.92 2.48 8.65
N ASP A 82 -1.86 1.92 9.39
CA ASP A 82 -3.16 2.55 9.60
C ASP A 82 -3.68 2.28 11.00
N SER A 83 -4.58 3.17 11.46
CA SER A 83 -5.20 3.10 12.78
C SER A 83 -6.52 2.32 12.78
N GLY A 84 -6.80 1.56 11.73
CA GLY A 84 -8.05 0.81 11.60
C GLY A 84 -8.09 -0.46 12.42
N GLN A 85 -9.16 -1.22 12.21
CA GLN A 85 -9.30 -2.53 12.84
C GLN A 85 -8.20 -3.47 12.38
N ALA A 86 -7.87 -4.46 13.21
CA ALA A 86 -6.88 -5.47 12.88
C ALA A 86 -7.30 -6.19 11.58
N PHE A 87 -6.47 -6.07 10.56
CA PHE A 87 -6.72 -6.69 9.27
C PHE A 87 -5.38 -6.98 8.58
N ASN A 88 -5.12 -8.25 8.31
CA ASN A 88 -3.92 -8.67 7.60
C ASN A 88 -4.27 -8.95 6.14
N PRO A 89 -3.93 -8.04 5.21
CA PRO A 89 -4.25 -8.23 3.80
C PRO A 89 -3.55 -9.44 3.17
N LEU A 90 -2.47 -9.92 3.78
CA LEU A 90 -1.70 -11.04 3.26
C LEU A 90 -2.42 -12.39 3.43
N THR A 91 -3.41 -12.46 4.33
CA THR A 91 -4.16 -13.69 4.57
C THR A 91 -5.40 -13.81 3.70
N ARG A 92 -5.76 -12.74 2.95
CA ARG A 92 -6.94 -12.75 2.11
C ARG A 92 -6.68 -13.64 0.88
N PRO A 93 -7.55 -14.63 0.62
CA PRO A 93 -7.36 -15.47 -0.56
C PRO A 93 -7.56 -14.67 -1.85
N PRO A 94 -6.88 -15.07 -2.94
CA PRO A 94 -7.10 -14.42 -4.22
C PRO A 94 -8.54 -14.64 -4.69
N PRO A 95 -9.10 -13.73 -5.51
CA PRO A 95 -10.43 -13.91 -6.06
C PRO A 95 -10.52 -15.18 -6.88
N SER A 96 -11.70 -15.84 -6.83
CA SER A 96 -11.94 -17.02 -7.64
C SER A 96 -12.15 -16.63 -9.10
N LEU A 97 -11.51 -17.37 -10.01
CA LEU A 97 -11.71 -17.19 -11.44
C LEU A 97 -13.06 -17.74 -11.91
N ASP A 98 -13.74 -18.49 -11.04
CA ASP A 98 -15.05 -19.08 -11.37
C ASP A 98 -16.20 -18.10 -11.16
N LEU A 99 -15.93 -16.91 -10.65
CA LEU A 99 -16.94 -15.88 -10.45
C LEU A 99 -17.17 -15.12 -11.76
N ASP A 100 -18.46 -14.79 -12.01
CA ASP A 100 -18.79 -13.89 -13.10
C ASP A 100 -18.15 -12.51 -12.86
N LEU A 101 -17.90 -11.77 -13.93
CA LEU A 101 -17.30 -10.44 -13.85
C LEU A 101 -18.08 -9.51 -12.92
N ASP A 102 -19.42 -9.65 -12.88
CA ASP A 102 -20.29 -8.86 -12.02
C ASP A 102 -20.12 -9.18 -10.55
N GLN A 103 -19.57 -10.35 -10.23
CA GLN A 103 -19.33 -10.81 -8.86
C GLN A 103 -17.93 -10.50 -8.37
N LEU A 104 -17.02 -10.06 -9.25
CA LEU A 104 -15.67 -9.67 -8.88
C LEU A 104 -15.73 -8.32 -8.16
N GLN A 105 -15.27 -8.32 -6.92
CA GLN A 105 -15.23 -7.09 -6.14
C GLN A 105 -13.97 -6.29 -6.47
N PRO A 106 -14.10 -4.97 -6.64
CA PRO A 106 -12.93 -4.12 -6.80
C PRO A 106 -11.96 -4.30 -5.62
N GLY A 107 -10.68 -4.25 -5.89
CA GLY A 107 -9.63 -4.33 -4.87
C GLY A 107 -9.16 -5.73 -4.51
N GLY A 108 -9.98 -6.76 -4.72
CA GLY A 108 -9.58 -8.13 -4.40
C GLY A 108 -8.37 -8.59 -5.21
N TRP A 109 -8.31 -8.23 -6.45
CA TRP A 109 -7.19 -8.56 -7.35
C TRP A 109 -5.94 -7.75 -7.02
N GLY A 110 -6.11 -6.49 -6.58
CA GLY A 110 -4.99 -5.63 -6.23
C GLY A 110 -4.14 -6.20 -5.11
N LEU A 111 -4.77 -6.70 -4.02
CA LEU A 111 -4.04 -7.33 -2.92
C LEU A 111 -3.28 -8.57 -3.40
N HIS A 112 -3.85 -9.32 -4.32
CA HIS A 112 -3.17 -10.47 -4.91
C HIS A 112 -1.94 -10.03 -5.71
N PHE A 113 -2.05 -8.96 -6.50
CA PHE A 113 -0.93 -8.41 -7.26
C PHE A 113 0.16 -7.85 -6.35
N ILE A 114 -0.21 -7.23 -5.23
CA ILE A 114 0.77 -6.76 -4.24
C ILE A 114 1.66 -7.92 -3.80
N ARG A 115 1.08 -9.06 -3.48
CA ARG A 115 1.82 -10.25 -3.04
C ARG A 115 2.72 -10.78 -4.15
N SER A 116 2.28 -10.66 -5.41
CA SER A 116 3.05 -11.15 -6.57
C SER A 116 4.20 -10.23 -6.93
N LEU A 117 4.06 -8.93 -6.74
CA LEU A 117 5.08 -7.95 -7.11
C LEU A 117 6.18 -7.81 -6.06
N ALA A 118 5.86 -7.99 -4.79
CA ALA A 118 6.83 -7.83 -3.71
C ALA A 118 7.73 -9.05 -3.59
N CYS A 119 9.02 -8.83 -3.34
CA CYS A 119 9.96 -9.91 -3.06
C CYS A 119 9.97 -10.31 -1.58
N GLY A 120 9.32 -9.54 -0.73
CA GLY A 120 9.13 -9.85 0.68
C GLY A 120 7.93 -9.11 1.23
N THR A 121 7.20 -9.75 2.14
CA THR A 121 6.01 -9.15 2.75
C THR A 121 5.99 -9.49 4.23
N HIS A 122 5.50 -8.57 5.05
CA HIS A 122 5.36 -8.75 6.47
C HIS A 122 4.20 -7.93 7.00
N TYR A 123 3.38 -8.53 7.87
CA TYR A 123 2.30 -7.82 8.57
C TYR A 123 2.51 -7.94 10.07
N GLU A 124 2.27 -6.82 10.78
CA GLU A 124 2.33 -6.79 12.23
C GLU A 124 1.24 -5.89 12.78
N ARG A 125 0.57 -6.33 13.84
CA ARG A 125 -0.36 -5.50 14.61
C ARG A 125 0.36 -5.04 15.88
N ARG A 126 0.54 -3.72 16.02
CA ARG A 126 1.30 -3.15 17.13
C ARG A 126 0.72 -1.80 17.50
N GLU A 127 0.52 -1.58 18.80
CA GLU A 127 0.04 -0.31 19.34
C GLU A 127 -1.26 0.18 18.68
N ASP A 128 -2.19 -0.77 18.45
CA ASP A 128 -3.50 -0.52 17.83
C ASP A 128 -3.41 -0.02 16.39
N HIS A 129 -2.30 -0.33 15.72
CA HIS A 129 -2.09 0.00 14.32
C HIS A 129 -1.72 -1.24 13.53
N ASN A 130 -2.19 -1.29 12.29
CA ASN A 130 -1.74 -2.27 11.31
C ASN A 130 -0.47 -1.75 10.67
N HIS A 131 0.52 -2.62 10.50
CA HIS A 131 1.77 -2.29 9.79
C HIS A 131 2.03 -3.34 8.73
N LEU A 132 1.96 -2.93 7.48
CA LEU A 132 2.26 -3.79 6.34
C LEU A 132 3.57 -3.33 5.71
N THR A 133 4.55 -4.22 5.69
CA THR A 133 5.85 -3.94 5.08
C THR A 133 6.03 -4.78 3.83
N LEU A 134 6.39 -4.12 2.74
CA LEU A 134 6.59 -4.75 1.45
C LEU A 134 7.97 -4.37 0.93
N ARG A 135 8.69 -5.34 0.38
CA ARG A 135 10.00 -5.10 -0.23
C ARG A 135 9.96 -5.39 -1.71
N PHE A 136 10.59 -4.51 -2.46
CA PHE A 136 10.65 -4.61 -3.92
C PHE A 136 12.11 -4.50 -4.36
N LYS A 137 12.51 -5.34 -5.30
CA LYS A 137 13.82 -5.20 -5.90
C LYS A 137 13.85 -3.97 -6.81
N LYS A 138 15.00 -3.31 -6.79
CA LYS A 138 15.20 -2.16 -7.67
C LYS A 138 15.39 -2.59 -9.12
#